data_dbd7e2aaec183071b5901c1a5ab33b03
#
_entry.id   dbd7e2aaec183071b5901c1a5ab33b03
#
_cell.length_a   1.000
_cell.length_b   1.000
_cell.length_c   1.000
_cell.angle_alpha   90.00
_cell.angle_beta   90.00
_cell.angle_gamma   90.00
#
_symmetry.space_group_name_H-M   'P 1'
#
loop_
_entity.id
_entity.type
_entity.pdbx_description
1 polymer ?
#
loop_
_entity_poly.entity_id
_entity_poly.type
_entity_poly.pdbx_seq_one_letter_code
_entity_poly.pdbx_strand_id
1 'polypeptide(L)'
;MLTAKFSKYVSSPSITLSVRKFSFQRVALIGQVHGPGYYEYREGMRLLDLVAQAGGLQDYARGAKVRIYRKSQDGKDKGAELVISADLDKVLAGDLEKNVPLRSGDIVYIPRKPYSSAARWITDNIIPWATLFIFMITAGIVAKKNK
;
A
#
# COMPACT_ATOMS: atom_id res chain seq x y z
N MET A 1 25.91 -9.75 -41.77
CA MET A 1 25.56 -9.39 -43.16
C MET A 1 25.38 -7.89 -43.42
N LEU A 2 25.06 -7.07 -42.44
CA LEU A 2 24.93 -5.61 -42.58
C LEU A 2 26.28 -4.88 -42.59
N THR A 3 27.27 -5.35 -41.85
CA THR A 3 28.62 -4.76 -41.79
C THR A 3 29.34 -4.79 -43.13
N ALA A 4 29.13 -5.76 -43.99
CA ALA A 4 29.79 -5.92 -45.26
C ALA A 4 29.32 -4.93 -46.33
N LYS A 5 28.12 -4.35 -46.23
CA LYS A 5 27.60 -3.38 -47.17
C LYS A 5 28.01 -1.94 -46.89
N PHE A 6 28.42 -1.62 -45.67
CA PHE A 6 28.80 -0.24 -45.28
C PHE A 6 30.31 -0.02 -45.22
N SER A 7 31.12 -1.08 -45.31
CA SER A 7 32.58 -0.95 -45.33
C SER A 7 33.15 -0.19 -46.54
N LYS A 8 32.32 0.01 -47.58
CA LYS A 8 32.74 0.74 -48.80
C LYS A 8 32.65 2.27 -48.67
N TYR A 9 31.97 2.79 -47.61
CA TYR A 9 31.69 4.21 -47.43
C TYR A 9 32.22 4.81 -46.13
N VAL A 10 32.58 3.98 -45.15
CA VAL A 10 33.08 4.45 -43.84
C VAL A 10 34.25 3.53 -43.39
N SER A 11 35.43 4.10 -43.22
CA SER A 11 36.57 3.40 -42.68
C SER A 11 36.37 3.16 -41.17
N SER A 12 35.87 1.99 -40.79
CA SER A 12 35.56 1.56 -39.42
C SER A 12 34.16 1.97 -38.90
N PRO A 13 33.07 1.40 -39.43
CA PRO A 13 31.75 1.64 -38.85
C PRO A 13 31.61 0.92 -37.49
N SER A 14 31.62 1.64 -36.39
CA SER A 14 31.24 1.13 -35.07
C SER A 14 29.72 1.32 -34.89
N ILE A 15 28.97 0.25 -35.02
CA ILE A 15 27.53 0.28 -34.76
C ILE A 15 27.30 -0.07 -33.30
N THR A 16 26.98 0.92 -32.46
CA THR A 16 26.56 0.72 -31.09
C THR A 16 25.05 0.56 -31.04
N LEU A 17 24.57 -0.68 -30.91
CA LEU A 17 23.14 -0.98 -30.71
C LEU A 17 22.81 -0.89 -29.21
N SER A 18 22.24 0.23 -28.80
CA SER A 18 21.70 0.37 -27.44
C SER A 18 20.25 -0.08 -27.42
N VAL A 19 19.99 -1.33 -27.02
CA VAL A 19 18.64 -1.84 -26.80
C VAL A 19 18.17 -1.36 -25.42
N ARG A 20 17.46 -0.23 -25.38
CA ARG A 20 16.75 0.19 -24.17
C ARG A 20 15.46 -0.62 -24.06
N LYS A 21 15.52 -1.72 -23.33
CA LYS A 21 14.32 -2.46 -22.94
C LYS A 21 13.58 -1.63 -21.88
N PHE A 22 12.62 -0.83 -22.28
CA PHE A 22 11.68 -0.17 -21.37
C PHE A 22 10.71 -1.24 -20.82
N SER A 23 11.17 -2.02 -19.87
CA SER A 23 10.27 -2.78 -19.02
C SER A 23 9.76 -1.80 -17.96
N PHE A 24 8.51 -1.34 -18.08
CA PHE A 24 7.86 -0.56 -17.04
C PHE A 24 7.70 -1.46 -15.81
N GLN A 25 8.72 -1.45 -14.98
CA GLN A 25 8.69 -2.18 -13.73
C GLN A 25 7.83 -1.38 -12.76
N ARG A 26 6.71 -1.93 -12.32
CA ARG A 26 5.75 -1.28 -11.44
C ARG A 26 5.43 -2.16 -10.24
N VAL A 27 5.10 -1.49 -9.12
CA VAL A 27 4.54 -2.10 -7.92
C VAL A 27 3.17 -1.48 -7.69
N ALA A 28 2.17 -2.28 -7.37
CA ALA A 28 0.85 -1.80 -7.00
C ALA A 28 0.76 -1.62 -5.48
N LEU A 29 0.19 -0.50 -5.03
CA LEU A 29 -0.09 -0.24 -3.62
C LEU A 29 -1.58 0.02 -3.46
N ILE A 30 -2.26 -0.79 -2.64
CA ILE A 30 -3.70 -0.72 -2.40
C ILE A 30 -4.02 -0.78 -0.91
N GLY A 31 -5.16 -0.22 -0.53
CA GLY A 31 -5.65 -0.22 0.84
C GLY A 31 -5.50 1.13 1.54
N GLN A 32 -5.18 1.13 2.83
CA GLN A 32 -5.21 2.31 3.69
C GLN A 32 -3.91 3.12 3.65
N VAL A 33 -3.67 3.77 2.51
CA VAL A 33 -2.57 4.72 2.28
C VAL A 33 -3.13 6.02 1.70
N HIS A 34 -2.39 7.11 1.77
CA HIS A 34 -2.84 8.40 1.22
C HIS A 34 -2.91 8.39 -0.30
N GLY A 35 -1.94 7.73 -0.98
CA GLY A 35 -1.87 7.61 -2.43
C GLY A 35 -1.91 6.15 -2.90
N PRO A 36 -3.07 5.47 -2.96
CA PRO A 36 -3.16 4.15 -3.57
C PRO A 36 -2.95 4.26 -5.08
N GLY A 37 -2.23 3.30 -5.69
CA GLY A 37 -1.97 3.32 -7.11
C GLY A 37 -0.77 2.48 -7.55
N TYR A 38 -0.31 2.73 -8.76
CA TYR A 38 0.89 2.11 -9.30
C TYR A 38 2.09 3.05 -9.15
N TYR A 39 3.19 2.49 -8.66
CA TYR A 39 4.46 3.20 -8.48
C TYR A 39 5.55 2.56 -9.33
N GLU A 40 6.48 3.37 -9.81
CA GLU A 40 7.65 2.90 -10.52
C GLU A 40 8.54 2.12 -9.57
N TYR A 41 8.86 0.87 -9.93
CA TYR A 41 9.80 0.07 -9.17
C TYR A 41 11.23 0.47 -9.51
N ARG A 42 12.05 0.66 -8.48
CA ARG A 42 13.49 0.87 -8.58
C ARG A 42 14.22 -0.29 -7.91
N GLU A 43 15.34 -0.65 -8.47
CA GLU A 43 16.17 -1.71 -7.88
C GLU A 43 16.58 -1.34 -6.45
N GLY A 44 16.42 -2.29 -5.52
CA GLY A 44 16.65 -2.05 -4.10
C GLY A 44 15.48 -1.43 -3.33
N MET A 45 14.35 -1.12 -3.98
CA MET A 45 13.17 -0.54 -3.34
C MET A 45 12.60 -1.47 -2.28
N ARG A 46 12.31 -0.94 -1.10
CA ARG A 46 11.71 -1.67 0.03
C ARG A 46 10.30 -1.17 0.31
N LEU A 47 9.59 -1.90 1.18
CA LEU A 47 8.21 -1.59 1.57
C LEU A 47 8.06 -0.17 2.13
N LEU A 48 8.99 0.27 2.99
CA LEU A 48 8.96 1.61 3.58
C LEU A 48 9.09 2.70 2.53
N ASP A 49 9.95 2.50 1.52
CA ASP A 49 10.18 3.47 0.44
C ASP A 49 8.90 3.68 -0.39
N LEU A 50 8.20 2.57 -0.70
CA LEU A 50 6.93 2.60 -1.41
C LEU A 50 5.86 3.37 -0.63
N VAL A 51 5.73 3.08 0.67
CA VAL A 51 4.74 3.74 1.54
C VAL A 51 5.07 5.22 1.73
N ALA A 52 6.34 5.58 1.85
CA ALA A 52 6.79 6.97 1.91
C ALA A 52 6.44 7.74 0.63
N GLN A 53 6.66 7.15 -0.55
CA GLN A 53 6.26 7.75 -1.83
C GLN A 53 4.75 7.94 -1.95
N ALA A 54 3.97 7.06 -1.32
CA ALA A 54 2.51 7.13 -1.28
C ALA A 54 1.95 8.14 -0.25
N GLY A 55 2.82 8.92 0.41
CA GLY A 55 2.41 9.89 1.43
C GLY A 55 2.12 9.29 2.79
N GLY A 56 2.52 8.04 3.04
CA GLY A 56 2.37 7.35 4.32
C GLY A 56 1.06 6.59 4.50
N LEU A 57 0.90 6.05 5.71
CA LEU A 57 -0.29 5.31 6.12
C LEU A 57 -1.42 6.25 6.52
N GLN A 58 -2.67 5.85 6.28
CA GLN A 58 -3.84 6.50 6.86
C GLN A 58 -4.02 6.09 8.33
N ASP A 59 -4.76 6.89 9.11
CA ASP A 59 -4.98 6.70 10.56
C ASP A 59 -5.58 5.33 10.91
N TYR A 60 -6.40 4.80 10.02
CA TYR A 60 -7.04 3.49 10.18
C TYR A 60 -6.27 2.34 9.54
N ALA A 61 -5.05 2.58 9.07
CA ALA A 61 -4.22 1.54 8.49
C ALA A 61 -3.72 0.57 9.56
N ARG A 62 -3.72 -0.72 9.24
CA ARG A 62 -3.14 -1.78 10.07
C ARG A 62 -1.75 -2.15 9.54
N GLY A 63 -0.74 -1.37 9.90
CA GLY A 63 0.65 -1.56 9.45
C GLY A 63 1.26 -2.91 9.85
N ALA A 64 0.83 -3.47 11.01
CA ALA A 64 1.30 -4.79 11.47
C ALA A 64 0.82 -5.98 10.61
N LYS A 65 -0.08 -5.78 9.64
CA LYS A 65 -0.68 -6.85 8.84
C LYS A 65 -0.64 -6.55 7.33
N VAL A 66 0.43 -5.93 6.86
CA VAL A 66 0.65 -5.71 5.42
C VAL A 66 0.86 -7.05 4.73
N ARG A 67 0.28 -7.20 3.53
CA ARG A 67 0.43 -8.38 2.68
C ARG A 67 1.04 -7.97 1.35
N ILE A 68 2.03 -8.70 0.90
CA ILE A 68 2.67 -8.53 -0.38
C ILE A 68 2.38 -9.78 -1.21
N TYR A 69 1.65 -9.61 -2.30
CA TYR A 69 1.34 -10.66 -3.26
C TYR A 69 2.39 -10.62 -4.37
N ARG A 70 3.10 -11.71 -4.52
CA ARG A 70 4.20 -11.86 -5.49
C ARG A 70 3.93 -13.05 -6.40
N LYS A 71 4.01 -12.85 -7.70
CA LYS A 71 3.93 -13.96 -8.66
C LYS A 71 5.20 -14.81 -8.56
N SER A 72 5.03 -16.13 -8.46
CA SER A 72 6.15 -17.06 -8.58
C SER A 72 6.73 -16.96 -9.99
N GLN A 73 8.05 -16.79 -10.08
CA GLN A 73 8.79 -16.79 -11.35
C GLN A 73 9.20 -18.18 -11.79
N ASP A 74 9.09 -19.19 -10.92
CA ASP A 74 9.40 -20.56 -11.25
C ASP A 74 8.28 -21.14 -12.12
N GLY A 75 8.59 -21.34 -13.41
CA GLY A 75 7.65 -21.78 -14.44
C GLY A 75 7.03 -23.18 -14.24
N LYS A 76 7.19 -23.82 -13.07
CA LYS A 76 6.60 -25.11 -12.71
C LYS A 76 5.22 -25.00 -12.08
N ASP A 77 4.94 -23.87 -11.38
CA ASP A 77 3.62 -23.59 -10.80
C ASP A 77 3.04 -22.32 -11.43
N LYS A 78 2.40 -22.46 -12.59
CA LYS A 78 1.63 -21.38 -13.22
C LYS A 78 0.47 -21.02 -12.30
N GLY A 79 0.69 -20.05 -11.37
CA GLY A 79 -0.35 -19.51 -10.54
C GLY A 79 -0.11 -19.55 -9.03
N ALA A 80 0.99 -20.12 -8.53
CA ALA A 80 1.33 -20.02 -7.12
C ALA A 80 1.65 -18.56 -6.77
N GLU A 81 0.74 -17.94 -6.03
CA GLU A 81 0.88 -16.60 -5.51
C GLU A 81 1.55 -16.69 -4.14
N LEU A 82 2.75 -16.15 -4.03
CA LEU A 82 3.44 -16.08 -2.75
C LEU A 82 2.92 -14.89 -1.96
N VAL A 83 2.30 -15.14 -0.82
CA VAL A 83 1.85 -14.11 0.10
C VAL A 83 2.89 -13.91 1.20
N ILE A 84 3.55 -12.75 1.20
CA ILE A 84 4.53 -12.36 2.20
C ILE A 84 3.83 -11.44 3.20
N SER A 85 3.84 -11.80 4.48
CA SER A 85 3.35 -10.93 5.55
C SER A 85 4.46 -10.00 6.03
N ALA A 86 4.17 -8.71 6.13
CA ALA A 86 5.10 -7.71 6.61
C ALA A 86 4.49 -6.89 7.75
N ASP A 87 5.35 -6.48 8.69
CA ASP A 87 4.98 -5.66 9.86
C ASP A 87 5.64 -4.28 9.71
N LEU A 88 4.92 -3.35 9.10
CA LEU A 88 5.42 -2.00 8.88
C LEU A 88 5.44 -1.18 10.18
N ASP A 89 4.58 -1.50 11.16
CA ASP A 89 4.58 -0.80 12.45
C ASP A 89 5.91 -1.03 13.20
N LYS A 90 6.49 -2.23 13.10
CA LYS A 90 7.82 -2.53 13.66
C LYS A 90 8.94 -1.83 12.91
N VAL A 91 8.83 -1.75 11.58
CA VAL A 91 9.81 -1.00 10.76
C VAL A 91 9.83 0.48 11.15
N LEU A 92 8.65 1.07 11.36
CA LEU A 92 8.50 2.46 11.81
C LEU A 92 8.98 2.67 13.27
N ALA A 93 8.94 1.63 14.09
CA ALA A 93 9.50 1.63 15.44
C ALA A 93 11.04 1.46 15.47
N GLY A 94 11.70 1.29 14.31
CA GLY A 94 13.16 1.22 14.19
C GLY A 94 13.72 -0.16 13.83
N ASP A 95 12.88 -1.20 13.71
CA ASP A 95 13.30 -2.55 13.32
C ASP A 95 13.41 -2.65 11.77
N LEU A 96 14.49 -2.07 11.23
CA LEU A 96 14.71 -1.98 9.78
C LEU A 96 14.98 -3.34 9.12
N GLU A 97 15.31 -4.37 9.88
CA GLU A 97 15.51 -5.72 9.34
C GLU A 97 14.19 -6.30 8.77
N LYS A 98 13.05 -5.88 9.33
CA LYS A 98 11.71 -6.27 8.86
C LYS A 98 11.22 -5.50 7.64
N ASN A 99 12.01 -4.54 7.16
CA ASN A 99 11.68 -3.80 5.94
C ASN A 99 11.88 -4.68 4.71
N VAL A 100 10.79 -5.29 4.24
CA VAL A 100 10.79 -6.29 3.16
C VAL A 100 11.20 -5.67 1.83
N PRO A 101 12.16 -6.27 1.10
CA PRO A 101 12.51 -5.83 -0.25
C PRO A 101 11.39 -6.21 -1.24
N LEU A 102 11.00 -5.23 -2.07
CA LEU A 102 10.00 -5.40 -3.11
C LEU A 102 10.62 -5.90 -4.41
N ARG A 103 9.78 -6.44 -5.27
CA ARG A 103 10.12 -6.84 -6.65
C ARG A 103 9.14 -6.22 -7.63
N SER A 104 9.58 -6.08 -8.87
CA SER A 104 8.70 -5.66 -9.94
C SER A 104 7.51 -6.60 -10.08
N GLY A 105 6.32 -6.03 -10.16
CA GLY A 105 5.06 -6.78 -10.24
C GLY A 105 4.44 -7.16 -8.89
N ASP A 106 5.06 -6.80 -7.76
CA ASP A 106 4.46 -7.01 -6.43
C ASP A 106 3.19 -6.17 -6.27
N ILE A 107 2.22 -6.73 -5.57
CA ILE A 107 1.01 -6.01 -5.12
C ILE A 107 1.05 -5.93 -3.60
N VAL A 108 1.15 -4.73 -3.08
CA VAL A 108 1.18 -4.45 -1.63
C VAL A 108 -0.22 -4.05 -1.18
N TYR A 109 -0.76 -4.80 -0.22
CA TYR A 109 -2.07 -4.53 0.37
C TYR A 109 -1.95 -4.16 1.84
N ILE A 110 -2.46 -2.99 2.21
CA ILE A 110 -2.49 -2.50 3.59
C ILE A 110 -3.93 -2.50 4.09
N PRO A 111 -4.29 -3.43 4.98
CA PRO A 111 -5.65 -3.57 5.48
C PRO A 111 -6.01 -2.46 6.46
N ARG A 112 -7.31 -2.27 6.65
CA ARG A 112 -7.86 -1.39 7.69
C ARG A 112 -7.81 -2.06 9.07
N LYS A 113 -7.60 -1.26 10.12
CA LYS A 113 -7.82 -1.73 11.50
C LYS A 113 -9.28 -2.14 11.65
N PRO A 114 -9.58 -3.32 12.18
CA PRO A 114 -10.96 -3.67 12.48
C PRO A 114 -11.49 -2.67 13.52
N TYR A 115 -12.67 -2.13 13.29
CA TYR A 115 -13.39 -1.43 14.35
C TYR A 115 -13.57 -2.42 15.51
N SER A 116 -13.20 -2.00 16.72
CA SER A 116 -13.52 -2.83 17.88
C SER A 116 -15.04 -2.99 17.91
N SER A 117 -15.51 -4.23 18.02
CA SER A 117 -16.96 -4.53 18.14
C SER A 117 -17.60 -3.75 19.30
N ALA A 118 -16.81 -3.47 20.34
CA ALA A 118 -17.20 -2.63 21.47
C ALA A 118 -17.53 -1.17 21.09
N ALA A 119 -16.70 -0.53 20.25
CA ALA A 119 -16.97 0.85 19.81
C ALA A 119 -18.23 0.94 18.96
N ARG A 120 -18.45 -0.06 18.08
CA ARG A 120 -19.65 -0.15 17.27
C ARG A 120 -20.89 -0.40 18.14
N TRP A 121 -20.79 -1.32 19.13
CA TRP A 121 -21.87 -1.60 20.05
C TRP A 121 -22.26 -0.36 20.89
N ILE A 122 -21.30 0.43 21.35
CA ILE A 122 -21.55 1.69 22.07
C ILE A 122 -22.26 2.70 21.16
N THR A 123 -21.80 2.87 19.93
CA THR A 123 -22.41 3.80 18.98
C THR A 123 -23.85 3.39 18.65
N ASP A 124 -24.12 2.11 18.44
CA ASP A 124 -25.41 1.61 17.99
C ASP A 124 -26.41 1.46 19.13
N ASN A 125 -25.94 1.21 20.37
CA ASN A 125 -26.82 0.90 21.50
C ASN A 125 -26.84 1.97 22.59
N ILE A 126 -25.77 2.69 22.85
CA ILE A 126 -25.71 3.65 23.97
C ILE A 126 -26.01 5.08 23.52
N ILE A 127 -25.44 5.54 22.40
CA ILE A 127 -25.58 6.93 21.94
C ILE A 127 -27.06 7.33 21.71
N PRO A 128 -27.93 6.53 21.07
CA PRO A 128 -29.33 6.87 20.87
C PRO A 128 -30.09 7.10 22.19
N TRP A 129 -29.83 6.27 23.19
CA TRP A 129 -30.46 6.39 24.51
C TRP A 129 -29.94 7.59 25.31
N ALA A 130 -28.62 7.87 25.20
CA ALA A 130 -28.02 9.02 25.85
C ALA A 130 -28.59 10.34 25.32
N THR A 131 -28.81 10.44 24.01
CA THR A 131 -29.42 11.64 23.41
C THR A 131 -30.86 11.84 23.85
N LEU A 132 -31.66 10.78 23.92
CA LEU A 132 -33.02 10.83 24.44
C LEU A 132 -33.05 11.25 25.92
N PHE A 133 -32.12 10.74 26.73
CA PHE A 133 -32.01 11.07 28.14
C PHE A 133 -31.64 12.54 28.37
N ILE A 134 -30.69 13.07 27.60
CA ILE A 134 -30.29 14.48 27.63
C ILE A 134 -31.48 15.36 27.19
N PHE A 135 -32.23 14.97 26.16
CA PHE A 135 -33.40 15.69 25.72
C PHE A 135 -34.50 15.74 26.80
N MET A 136 -34.76 14.65 27.50
CA MET A 136 -35.71 14.59 28.60
C MET A 136 -35.31 15.50 29.76
N ILE A 137 -34.03 15.50 30.14
CA ILE A 137 -33.51 16.38 31.20
C ILE A 137 -33.67 17.88 30.82
N THR A 138 -33.28 18.23 29.58
CA THR A 138 -33.41 19.64 29.12
C THR A 138 -34.84 20.09 29.02
N ALA A 139 -35.73 19.24 28.54
CA ALA A 139 -37.17 19.51 28.50
C ALA A 139 -37.75 19.72 29.92
N GLY A 140 -37.36 18.89 30.89
CA GLY A 140 -37.74 19.03 32.30
C GLY A 140 -37.29 20.34 32.97
N ILE A 141 -36.06 20.74 32.65
CA ILE A 141 -35.51 22.02 33.18
C ILE A 141 -36.24 23.22 32.58
N VAL A 142 -36.53 23.21 31.28
CA VAL A 142 -37.24 24.28 30.60
C VAL A 142 -38.66 24.37 31.12
N ALA A 143 -39.36 23.22 31.31
CA ALA A 143 -40.71 23.21 31.86
C ALA A 143 -40.80 23.76 33.31
N LYS A 144 -39.74 23.55 34.11
CA LYS A 144 -39.69 24.05 35.50
C LYS A 144 -39.39 25.55 35.56
N LYS A 145 -38.75 26.13 34.55
CA LYS A 145 -38.45 27.58 34.50
C LYS A 145 -39.60 28.44 34.04
N ASN A 146 -40.62 27.82 33.42
CA ASN A 146 -41.83 28.50 32.93
C ASN A 146 -43.05 28.42 33.92
N LYS A 147 -42.84 27.96 35.14
CA LYS A 147 -43.77 28.05 36.26
C LYS A 147 -43.22 29.07 37.29
#